data_46b03491685774eacc65e4261d569ff9
#
_entry.id   46b03491685774eacc65e4261d569ff9
#
_cell.length_a   1.000
_cell.length_b   1.000
_cell.length_c   1.000
_cell.angle_alpha   90.00
_cell.angle_beta   90.00
_cell.angle_gamma   90.00
#
_symmetry.space_group_name_H-M   'P 1'
#
loop_
_entity.id
_entity.type
_entity.pdbx_description
1 polymer ?
#
loop_
_entity_poly.entity_id
_entity_poly.type
_entity_poly.pdbx_seq_one_letter_code
_entity_poly.pdbx_strand_id
1 'polypeptide(L)'
;STIIDAYTKELLAWVLSESLEIDFVLETVYQLIENYGVSLTAETLINSDQGVHYTSIKFIQLIKDNELRQSMSRKANCWDNAPQESFYGHMKDEIDISKCITFKEIHQVISDWTDYYNNDRYQWDLARLAPREYYKYLVTGDYPLTIPKAKGDA
;
A
#
# COMPACT_ATOMS: atom_id res chain seq x y z
N SER A 1 5.77 -6.27 5.67
CA SER A 1 4.40 -5.83 5.97
C SER A 1 4.09 -4.55 5.22
N THR A 2 2.90 -4.42 4.66
CA THR A 2 2.48 -3.24 3.88
C THR A 2 1.03 -2.89 4.16
N ILE A 3 0.70 -1.60 4.11
CA ILE A 3 -0.67 -1.08 4.14
C ILE A 3 -0.88 -0.24 2.88
N ILE A 4 -1.90 -0.57 2.11
CA ILE A 4 -2.22 0.04 0.83
C ILE A 4 -3.63 0.62 0.90
N ASP A 5 -3.81 1.82 0.37
CA ASP A 5 -5.14 2.38 0.15
C ASP A 5 -5.86 1.58 -0.95
N ALA A 6 -7.03 1.04 -0.62
CA ALA A 6 -7.74 0.13 -1.53
C ALA A 6 -8.24 0.83 -2.80
N TYR A 7 -8.47 2.15 -2.74
CA TYR A 7 -9.02 2.92 -3.84
C TYR A 7 -7.93 3.50 -4.75
N THR A 8 -6.95 4.19 -4.16
CA THR A 8 -5.86 4.85 -4.92
C THR A 8 -4.69 3.93 -5.20
N LYS A 9 -4.62 2.76 -4.56
CA LYS A 9 -3.49 1.84 -4.58
C LYS A 9 -2.21 2.42 -4.00
N GLU A 10 -2.26 3.57 -3.33
CA GLU A 10 -1.10 4.17 -2.69
C GLU A 10 -0.60 3.27 -1.56
N LEU A 11 0.70 3.01 -1.54
CA LEU A 11 1.37 2.38 -0.40
C LEU A 11 1.52 3.41 0.71
N LEU A 12 0.78 3.24 1.79
CA LEU A 12 0.71 4.19 2.90
C LEU A 12 1.76 3.93 3.98
N ALA A 13 2.08 2.67 4.22
CA ALA A 13 3.10 2.26 5.19
C ALA A 13 3.70 0.91 4.81
N TRP A 14 4.97 0.71 5.14
CA TRP A 14 5.62 -0.58 4.98
C TRP A 14 6.80 -0.76 5.96
N VAL A 15 7.00 -1.99 6.38
CA VAL A 15 8.13 -2.40 7.23
C VAL A 15 8.73 -3.69 6.69
N LEU A 16 10.05 -3.71 6.57
CA LEU A 16 10.83 -4.89 6.27
C LEU A 16 11.44 -5.43 7.57
N SER A 17 11.33 -6.73 7.81
CA SER A 17 11.88 -7.38 8.99
C SER A 17 12.53 -8.71 8.64
N GLU A 18 13.58 -9.09 9.37
CA GLU A 18 14.17 -10.42 9.35
C GLU A 18 13.42 -11.39 10.27
N SER A 19 12.59 -10.85 11.18
CA SER A 19 11.76 -11.63 12.10
C SER A 19 10.34 -11.78 11.55
N LEU A 20 9.74 -12.93 11.81
CA LEU A 20 8.32 -13.19 11.52
C LEU A 20 7.42 -12.94 12.75
N GLU A 21 7.95 -12.34 13.80
CA GLU A 21 7.18 -11.96 14.98
C GLU A 21 6.22 -10.80 14.62
N ILE A 22 5.23 -10.60 15.49
CA ILE A 22 4.17 -9.61 15.24
C ILE A 22 4.66 -8.15 15.18
N ASP A 23 5.80 -7.86 15.76
CA ASP A 23 6.25 -6.47 16.00
C ASP A 23 6.37 -5.65 14.71
N PHE A 24 6.84 -6.25 13.60
CA PHE A 24 6.91 -5.53 12.31
C PHE A 24 5.53 -5.20 11.72
N VAL A 25 4.52 -6.00 12.03
CA VAL A 25 3.14 -5.71 11.60
C VAL A 25 2.54 -4.57 12.42
N LEU A 26 2.79 -4.56 13.73
CA LEU A 26 2.38 -3.47 14.61
C LEU A 26 3.08 -2.17 14.23
N GLU A 27 4.37 -2.22 13.92
CA GLU A 27 5.15 -1.06 13.46
C GLU A 27 4.59 -0.48 12.16
N THR A 28 4.12 -1.32 11.24
CA THR A 28 3.48 -0.84 10.00
C THR A 28 2.21 -0.03 10.31
N VAL A 29 1.42 -0.45 11.29
CA VAL A 29 0.24 0.31 11.74
C VAL A 29 0.64 1.61 12.44
N TYR A 30 1.69 1.60 13.26
CA TYR A 30 2.20 2.83 13.88
C TYR A 30 2.67 3.84 12.83
N GLN A 31 3.38 3.41 11.80
CA GLN A 31 3.77 4.28 10.67
C GLN A 31 2.54 4.88 9.96
N LEU A 32 1.51 4.07 9.74
CA LEU A 32 0.26 4.58 9.17
C LEU A 32 -0.34 5.69 10.04
N ILE A 33 -0.43 5.46 11.35
CA ILE A 33 -0.99 6.43 12.30
C ILE A 33 -0.12 7.69 12.37
N GLU A 34 1.20 7.56 12.40
CA GLU A 34 2.13 8.68 12.45
C GLU A 34 2.02 9.57 11.19
N ASN A 35 1.97 8.95 10.02
CA ASN A 35 1.98 9.67 8.75
C ASN A 35 0.61 10.22 8.34
N TYR A 36 -0.47 9.52 8.70
CA TYR A 36 -1.82 9.80 8.20
C TYR A 36 -2.87 9.97 9.31
N GLY A 37 -2.47 9.95 10.59
CA GLY A 37 -3.39 9.94 11.72
C GLY A 37 -4.45 11.05 11.69
N VAL A 38 -4.11 12.22 11.17
CA VAL A 38 -5.06 13.35 11.01
C VAL A 38 -6.17 13.02 10.00
N SER A 39 -5.87 12.17 9.01
CA SER A 39 -6.83 11.76 7.97
C SER A 39 -7.60 10.49 8.34
N LEU A 40 -7.15 9.76 9.36
CA LEU A 40 -7.83 8.56 9.84
C LEU A 40 -9.01 8.96 10.74
N THR A 41 -10.12 8.27 10.58
CA THR A 41 -11.34 8.46 11.33
C THR A 41 -11.86 7.15 11.90
N ALA A 42 -12.84 7.21 12.78
CA ALA A 42 -13.52 6.02 13.31
C ALA A 42 -14.21 5.17 12.21
N GLU A 43 -14.36 5.71 11.00
CA GLU A 43 -14.86 4.97 9.82
C GLU A 43 -13.74 4.29 9.04
N THR A 44 -12.46 4.57 9.35
CA THR A 44 -11.33 3.93 8.67
C THR A 44 -11.30 2.44 8.95
N LEU A 45 -11.31 1.66 7.89
CA LEU A 45 -11.38 0.21 7.93
C LEU A 45 -10.06 -0.39 7.43
N ILE A 46 -9.36 -1.09 8.30
CA ILE A 46 -8.20 -1.91 7.92
C ILE A 46 -8.68 -3.31 7.59
N ASN A 47 -8.57 -3.69 6.32
CA ASN A 47 -8.87 -5.04 5.87
C ASN A 47 -7.60 -5.89 5.87
N SER A 48 -7.68 -7.09 6.41
CA SER A 48 -6.59 -8.07 6.45
C SER A 48 -7.09 -9.46 6.10
N ASP A 49 -6.18 -10.36 5.82
CA ASP A 49 -6.51 -11.79 5.84
C ASP A 49 -6.68 -12.30 7.28
N GLN A 50 -6.92 -13.59 7.43
CA GLN A 50 -7.05 -14.24 8.74
C GLN A 50 -5.72 -14.80 9.26
N GLY A 51 -4.59 -14.20 8.85
CA GLY A 51 -3.26 -14.58 9.33
C GLY A 51 -3.11 -14.41 10.85
N VAL A 52 -2.21 -15.20 11.43
CA VAL A 52 -1.99 -15.23 12.89
C VAL A 52 -1.62 -13.87 13.48
N HIS A 53 -0.96 -13.01 12.72
CA HIS A 53 -0.61 -11.67 13.16
C HIS A 53 -1.85 -10.78 13.35
N TYR A 54 -2.78 -10.83 12.39
CA TYR A 54 -3.98 -9.99 12.37
C TYR A 54 -5.10 -10.47 13.31
N THR A 55 -5.04 -11.73 13.73
CA THR A 55 -5.96 -12.31 14.72
C THR A 55 -5.39 -12.23 16.14
N SER A 56 -4.17 -11.73 16.32
CA SER A 56 -3.54 -11.61 17.62
C SER A 56 -4.20 -10.55 18.49
N ILE A 57 -4.18 -10.77 19.80
CA ILE A 57 -4.73 -9.82 20.78
C ILE A 57 -4.02 -8.46 20.68
N LYS A 58 -2.68 -8.44 20.46
CA LYS A 58 -1.90 -7.21 20.32
C LYS A 58 -2.35 -6.37 19.14
N PHE A 59 -2.59 -7.00 17.97
CA PHE A 59 -3.06 -6.29 16.78
C PHE A 59 -4.47 -5.73 16.98
N ILE A 60 -5.39 -6.56 17.46
CA ILE A 60 -6.78 -6.15 17.71
C ILE A 60 -6.82 -4.99 18.71
N GLN A 61 -6.01 -5.05 19.76
CA GLN A 61 -5.95 -3.99 20.76
C GLN A 61 -5.39 -2.68 20.18
N LEU A 62 -4.32 -2.76 19.36
CA LEU A 62 -3.75 -1.60 18.69
C LEU A 62 -4.78 -0.88 17.79
N ILE A 63 -5.51 -1.63 16.98
CA ILE A 63 -6.55 -1.09 16.11
C ILE A 63 -7.64 -0.40 16.94
N LYS A 64 -8.09 -1.04 18.01
CA LYS A 64 -9.12 -0.50 18.90
C LYS A 64 -8.66 0.76 19.65
N ASP A 65 -7.45 0.76 20.19
CA ASP A 65 -6.89 1.88 20.96
C ASP A 65 -6.74 3.14 20.09
N ASN A 66 -6.62 2.97 18.77
CA ASN A 66 -6.55 4.07 17.81
C ASN A 66 -7.90 4.38 17.13
N GLU A 67 -9.00 3.87 17.69
CA GLU A 67 -10.37 4.08 17.18
C GLU A 67 -10.55 3.67 15.71
N LEU A 68 -9.73 2.72 15.23
CA LEU A 68 -9.83 2.16 13.88
C LEU A 68 -10.73 0.93 13.89
N ARG A 69 -11.19 0.54 12.71
CA ARG A 69 -11.99 -0.66 12.51
C ARG A 69 -11.18 -1.72 11.77
N GLN A 70 -11.35 -2.97 12.15
CA GLN A 70 -10.79 -4.11 11.43
C GLN A 70 -11.89 -4.88 10.71
N SER A 71 -11.61 -5.24 9.48
CA SER A 71 -12.34 -6.28 8.76
C SER A 71 -11.39 -7.37 8.33
N MET A 72 -11.91 -8.59 8.23
CA MET A 72 -11.13 -9.73 7.77
C MET A 72 -11.75 -10.29 6.49
N SER A 73 -10.90 -10.51 5.49
CA SER A 73 -11.30 -11.20 4.27
C SER A 73 -11.84 -12.58 4.60
N ARG A 74 -12.88 -13.02 3.90
CA ARG A 74 -13.39 -14.37 4.04
C ARG A 74 -12.32 -15.38 3.67
N LYS A 75 -12.27 -16.49 4.40
CA LYS A 75 -11.30 -17.57 4.14
C LYS A 75 -11.42 -18.02 2.69
N ALA A 76 -10.30 -18.02 1.96
CA ALA A 76 -10.22 -18.39 0.54
C ALA A 76 -10.95 -17.45 -0.45
N ASN A 77 -11.22 -16.19 -0.11
CA ASN A 77 -11.75 -15.22 -1.04
C ASN A 77 -10.62 -14.29 -1.55
N CYS A 78 -10.05 -14.64 -2.70
CA CYS A 78 -8.94 -13.89 -3.32
C CYS A 78 -9.32 -12.47 -3.76
N TRP A 79 -10.59 -12.17 -3.99
CA TRP A 79 -11.03 -10.83 -4.40
C TRP A 79 -10.83 -9.77 -3.31
N ASP A 80 -10.93 -10.17 -2.05
CA ASP A 80 -10.83 -9.24 -0.92
C ASP A 80 -9.39 -8.74 -0.71
N ASN A 81 -8.37 -9.46 -1.22
CA ASN A 81 -6.95 -9.12 -1.09
C ASN A 81 -6.27 -8.80 -2.44
N ALA A 82 -7.03 -8.68 -3.52
CA ALA A 82 -6.50 -8.46 -4.87
C ALA A 82 -5.54 -7.26 -4.98
N PRO A 83 -5.77 -6.09 -4.33
CA PRO A 83 -4.82 -4.99 -4.37
C PRO A 83 -3.46 -5.34 -3.78
N GLN A 84 -3.45 -6.06 -2.67
CA GLN A 84 -2.24 -6.48 -1.98
C GLN A 84 -1.47 -7.54 -2.78
N GLU A 85 -2.16 -8.51 -3.36
CA GLU A 85 -1.57 -9.53 -4.21
C GLU A 85 -0.96 -8.91 -5.48
N SER A 86 -1.67 -7.97 -6.11
CA SER A 86 -1.17 -7.23 -7.27
C SER A 86 0.08 -6.42 -6.94
N PHE A 87 0.09 -5.73 -5.81
CA PHE A 87 1.25 -4.97 -5.34
C PHE A 87 2.49 -5.86 -5.19
N TYR A 88 2.36 -6.99 -4.49
CA TYR A 88 3.47 -7.93 -4.31
C TYR A 88 3.89 -8.61 -5.60
N GLY A 89 2.94 -8.87 -6.52
CA GLY A 89 3.25 -9.36 -7.85
C GLY A 89 4.17 -8.40 -8.60
N HIS A 90 3.79 -7.14 -8.70
CA HIS A 90 4.61 -6.11 -9.34
C HIS A 90 5.97 -5.93 -8.66
N MET A 91 6.00 -5.90 -7.33
CA MET A 91 7.26 -5.79 -6.61
C MET A 91 8.22 -6.93 -6.96
N LYS A 92 7.73 -8.17 -6.96
CA LYS A 92 8.56 -9.36 -7.28
C LYS A 92 9.07 -9.36 -8.71
N ASP A 93 8.27 -8.86 -9.64
CA ASP A 93 8.62 -8.84 -11.06
C ASP A 93 9.60 -7.71 -11.41
N GLU A 94 9.57 -6.62 -10.67
CA GLU A 94 10.28 -5.38 -11.00
C GLU A 94 11.55 -5.15 -10.16
N ILE A 95 11.73 -5.83 -9.02
CA ILE A 95 12.96 -5.71 -8.21
C ILE A 95 13.83 -6.95 -8.31
N ASP A 96 15.14 -6.75 -8.33
CA ASP A 96 16.14 -7.80 -8.25
C ASP A 96 17.00 -7.63 -6.98
N ILE A 97 16.75 -8.47 -5.99
CA ILE A 97 17.52 -8.51 -4.74
C ILE A 97 18.62 -9.58 -4.74
N SER A 98 18.84 -10.28 -5.86
CA SER A 98 19.79 -11.40 -5.93
C SER A 98 21.24 -10.99 -5.68
N LYS A 99 21.56 -9.72 -5.91
CA LYS A 99 22.89 -9.13 -5.70
C LYS A 99 23.07 -8.47 -4.32
N CYS A 100 21.99 -8.36 -3.54
CA CYS A 100 22.07 -7.78 -2.20
C CYS A 100 22.70 -8.79 -1.24
N ILE A 101 23.67 -8.33 -0.45
CA ILE A 101 24.38 -9.15 0.53
C ILE A 101 23.90 -8.81 1.94
N THR A 102 23.45 -7.59 2.17
CA THR A 102 23.04 -7.09 3.49
C THR A 102 21.57 -6.74 3.54
N PHE A 103 20.99 -6.83 4.73
CA PHE A 103 19.62 -6.36 4.98
C PHE A 103 19.41 -4.90 4.58
N LYS A 104 20.44 -4.05 4.82
CA LYS A 104 20.39 -2.64 4.45
C LYS A 104 20.28 -2.43 2.94
N GLU A 105 20.98 -3.24 2.15
CA GLU A 105 20.90 -3.17 0.69
C GLU A 105 19.51 -3.59 0.20
N ILE A 106 18.94 -4.67 0.75
CA ILE A 106 17.59 -5.11 0.44
C ILE A 106 16.58 -4.00 0.80
N HIS A 107 16.71 -3.42 1.98
CA HIS A 107 15.85 -2.33 2.43
C HIS A 107 15.91 -1.14 1.48
N GLN A 108 17.12 -0.76 1.01
CA GLN A 108 17.28 0.35 0.06
C GLN A 108 16.60 0.07 -1.28
N VAL A 109 16.78 -1.13 -1.83
CA VAL A 109 16.14 -1.52 -3.10
C VAL A 109 14.61 -1.45 -2.98
N ILE A 110 14.05 -1.94 -1.88
CA ILE A 110 12.62 -1.88 -1.63
C ILE A 110 12.15 -0.44 -1.43
N SER A 111 12.91 0.38 -0.69
CA SER A 111 12.59 1.79 -0.48
C SER A 111 12.55 2.57 -1.79
N ASP A 112 13.56 2.42 -2.64
CA ASP A 112 13.62 3.09 -3.93
C ASP A 112 12.46 2.65 -4.85
N TRP A 113 12.14 1.36 -4.83
CA TRP A 113 11.03 0.86 -5.62
C TRP A 113 9.66 1.33 -5.08
N THR A 114 9.46 1.42 -3.77
CA THR A 114 8.20 1.92 -3.19
C THR A 114 8.00 3.40 -3.49
N ASP A 115 9.06 4.19 -3.51
CA ASP A 115 9.00 5.58 -3.94
C ASP A 115 8.62 5.69 -5.43
N TYR A 116 9.24 4.90 -6.29
CA TYR A 116 8.87 4.81 -7.69
C TYR A 116 7.42 4.34 -7.87
N TYR A 117 6.99 3.31 -7.14
CA TYR A 117 5.63 2.79 -7.20
C TYR A 117 4.58 3.88 -6.90
N ASN A 118 4.78 4.64 -5.86
CA ASN A 118 3.85 5.67 -5.44
C ASN A 118 3.84 6.91 -6.33
N ASN A 119 4.99 7.32 -6.88
CA ASN A 119 5.15 8.61 -7.53
C ASN A 119 5.23 8.55 -9.05
N ASP A 120 5.74 7.44 -9.62
CA ASP A 120 6.12 7.39 -11.04
C ASP A 120 5.52 6.19 -11.80
N ARG A 121 5.13 5.14 -11.09
CA ARG A 121 4.63 3.91 -11.73
C ARG A 121 3.19 4.07 -12.18
N TYR A 122 2.98 4.18 -13.49
CA TYR A 122 1.66 4.26 -14.09
C TYR A 122 0.86 2.98 -13.94
N GLN A 123 -0.42 3.13 -13.65
CA GLN A 123 -1.37 2.01 -13.58
C GLN A 123 -2.59 2.33 -14.46
N TRP A 124 -2.98 1.36 -15.29
CA TRP A 124 -4.07 1.57 -16.25
C TRP A 124 -5.41 1.86 -15.58
N ASP A 125 -5.70 1.18 -14.50
CA ASP A 125 -6.92 1.32 -13.70
C ASP A 125 -6.95 2.61 -12.85
N LEU A 126 -5.82 3.31 -12.72
CA LEU A 126 -5.71 4.61 -12.09
C LEU A 126 -5.65 5.77 -13.11
N ALA A 127 -6.42 5.69 -14.17
CA ALA A 127 -6.43 6.69 -15.24
C ALA A 127 -5.04 6.93 -15.88
N ARG A 128 -4.16 5.93 -15.90
CA ARG A 128 -2.75 5.97 -16.32
C ARG A 128 -1.88 6.90 -15.47
N LEU A 129 -2.18 7.02 -14.20
CA LEU A 129 -1.42 7.81 -13.24
C LEU A 129 -0.73 6.91 -12.23
N ALA A 130 0.29 7.44 -11.57
CA ALA A 130 0.83 6.83 -10.38
C ALA A 130 -0.15 7.02 -9.19
N PRO A 131 -0.09 6.18 -8.14
CA PRO A 131 -1.04 6.26 -7.03
C PRO A 131 -1.22 7.65 -6.41
N ARG A 132 -0.13 8.37 -6.14
CA ARG A 132 -0.18 9.72 -5.58
C ARG A 132 -0.70 10.77 -6.56
N GLU A 133 -0.38 10.64 -7.84
CA GLU A 133 -0.95 11.50 -8.88
C GLU A 133 -2.45 11.27 -9.02
N TYR A 134 -2.88 10.01 -8.94
CA TYR A 134 -4.29 9.65 -8.98
C TYR A 134 -5.05 10.22 -7.78
N TYR A 135 -4.51 10.10 -6.58
CA TYR A 135 -5.08 10.75 -5.39
C TYR A 135 -5.23 12.26 -5.59
N LYS A 136 -4.18 12.93 -6.07
CA LYS A 136 -4.21 14.36 -6.33
C LYS A 136 -5.27 14.73 -7.36
N TYR A 137 -5.36 13.97 -8.44
CA TYR A 137 -6.41 14.15 -9.46
C TYR A 137 -7.82 14.00 -8.87
N LEU A 138 -8.05 13.02 -8.02
CA LEU A 138 -9.35 12.85 -7.35
C LEU A 138 -9.74 14.03 -6.46
N VAL A 139 -8.78 14.62 -5.79
CA VAL A 139 -9.02 15.74 -4.85
C VAL A 139 -9.19 17.07 -5.60
N THR A 140 -8.39 17.32 -6.63
CA THR A 140 -8.35 18.61 -7.33
C THR A 140 -9.22 18.65 -8.59
N GLY A 141 -9.48 17.50 -9.22
CA GLY A 141 -10.10 17.41 -10.54
C GLY A 141 -9.15 17.70 -11.71
N ASP A 142 -7.88 18.07 -11.42
CA ASP A 142 -6.90 18.43 -12.44
C ASP A 142 -6.12 17.20 -12.91
N TYR A 143 -6.36 16.79 -14.17
CA TYR A 143 -5.64 15.67 -14.76
C TYR A 143 -4.24 16.11 -15.21
N PRO A 144 -3.14 15.51 -14.69
CA PRO A 144 -1.80 16.05 -14.87
C PRO A 144 -1.18 15.79 -16.25
N LEU A 145 -1.69 14.78 -17.00
CA LEU A 145 -1.11 14.42 -18.28
C LEU A 145 -1.78 15.18 -19.41
N THR A 146 -0.97 15.67 -20.38
CA THR A 146 -1.49 16.27 -21.60
C THR A 146 -2.12 15.19 -22.47
N ILE A 147 -3.43 15.26 -22.67
CA ILE A 147 -4.11 14.40 -23.64
C ILE A 147 -3.71 14.91 -25.04
N PRO A 148 -3.03 14.10 -25.88
CA PRO A 148 -2.77 14.51 -27.25
C PRO A 148 -4.13 14.80 -27.92
N LYS A 149 -4.28 16.01 -28.47
CA LYS A 149 -5.45 16.30 -29.29
C LYS A 149 -5.46 15.26 -30.40
N ALA A 150 -6.55 14.53 -30.57
CA ALA A 150 -6.77 13.72 -31.76
C ALA A 150 -6.47 14.61 -32.94
N LYS A 151 -5.56 14.20 -33.86
CA LYS A 151 -5.37 14.87 -35.11
C LYS A 151 -6.75 14.84 -35.77
N GLY A 152 -7.42 15.98 -35.76
CA GLY A 152 -8.68 16.13 -36.49
C GLY A 152 -8.41 15.76 -37.94
N ASP A 153 -9.18 14.84 -38.44
CA ASP A 153 -9.27 14.62 -39.88
C ASP A 153 -9.58 15.96 -40.54
N ALA A 154 -8.59 16.44 -41.26
CA ALA A 154 -8.76 17.63 -42.09
C ALA A 154 -9.57 17.28 -43.29
#